data_f31e52dd960ae81ba196a92fa9ba31bf
#
_entry.id   f31e52dd960ae81ba196a92fa9ba31bf
#
_cell.length_a   1.000
_cell.length_b   1.000
_cell.length_c   1.000
_cell.angle_alpha   90.00
_cell.angle_beta   90.00
_cell.angle_gamma   90.00
#
_symmetry.space_group_name_H-M   'P 1'
#
loop_
_entity.id
_entity.type
_entity.pdbx_description
1 polymer ?
#
loop_
_entity_poly.entity_id
_entity_poly.type
_entity_poly.pdbx_seq_one_letter_code
_entity_poly.pdbx_strand_id
1 'polypeptide(L)'
;MAASDGSGRDRGRPHPHFSGWTMLGIASLALLLSTPAQTYGFSVFIDPMLTQLRLSRSLVSAVYTVATLVSAGAVFLVGGVIDRHGHRAVMAATTAVYVVALVVMGAVGGAWTLLLGFTLLRATGASVLTLVARTHVAQWFVRRRGRAVSVVNLGKMLGLALVPPANAALIQAIGWRDAWRVNALVVALLVPVALLIVRNRPEDVGQFPD
;
A
#
# COMPACT_ATOMS: atom_id res chain seq x y z
N MET A 1 59.34 -0.19 27.04
CA MET A 1 58.35 -1.21 26.69
C MET A 1 57.12 -0.48 26.15
N ALA A 2 57.08 -0.32 24.84
CA ALA A 2 56.08 0.52 24.16
C ALA A 2 54.85 -0.30 23.83
N ALA A 3 53.69 0.10 24.32
CA ALA A 3 52.40 -0.44 23.95
C ALA A 3 52.01 0.12 22.58
N SER A 4 51.92 -0.75 21.58
CA SER A 4 51.42 -0.41 20.23
C SER A 4 49.90 -0.25 20.25
N ASP A 5 49.50 1.02 20.12
CA ASP A 5 48.12 1.40 19.91
C ASP A 5 47.66 0.94 18.51
N GLY A 6 46.89 -0.14 18.51
CA GLY A 6 46.32 -0.77 17.30
C GLY A 6 44.99 -0.17 16.89
N SER A 7 44.88 1.15 16.80
CA SER A 7 43.70 1.79 16.20
C SER A 7 43.76 1.73 14.68
N GLY A 8 43.54 0.52 14.14
CA GLY A 8 43.26 0.30 12.73
C GLY A 8 41.94 0.98 12.36
N ARG A 9 41.98 2.27 12.02
CA ARG A 9 40.89 2.99 11.39
C ARG A 9 40.58 2.29 10.07
N ASP A 10 39.47 1.61 10.03
CA ASP A 10 38.86 1.07 8.77
C ASP A 10 38.49 2.28 7.91
N ARG A 11 39.53 2.84 7.22
CA ARG A 11 39.37 3.93 6.24
C ARG A 11 39.17 3.30 4.91
N GLY A 12 37.89 3.26 4.41
CA GLY A 12 37.74 3.17 2.97
C GLY A 12 36.73 2.21 2.39
N ARG A 13 35.66 1.85 3.09
CA ARG A 13 34.49 1.36 2.35
C ARG A 13 33.62 2.57 1.98
N PRO A 14 33.33 2.77 0.67
CA PRO A 14 32.36 3.79 0.29
C PRO A 14 31.06 3.47 1.02
N HIS A 15 30.56 4.43 1.80
CA HIS A 15 29.28 4.27 2.49
C HIS A 15 28.22 3.94 1.44
N PRO A 16 27.59 2.76 1.45
CA PRO A 16 26.53 2.47 0.51
C PRO A 16 25.47 3.56 0.66
N HIS A 17 24.95 4.03 -0.46
CA HIS A 17 23.85 5.01 -0.46
C HIS A 17 22.83 4.61 0.60
N PHE A 18 22.43 5.56 1.45
CA PHE A 18 21.47 5.28 2.53
C PHE A 18 20.17 4.71 1.93
N SER A 19 19.95 3.43 2.17
CA SER A 19 18.83 2.68 1.57
C SER A 19 17.47 3.18 2.05
N GLY A 20 17.43 3.98 3.12
CA GLY A 20 16.22 4.62 3.62
C GLY A 20 15.47 5.44 2.58
N TRP A 21 16.18 6.12 1.65
CA TRP A 21 15.54 6.87 0.57
C TRP A 21 14.80 5.96 -0.43
N THR A 22 15.37 4.80 -0.72
CA THR A 22 14.71 3.78 -1.56
C THR A 22 13.46 3.25 -0.86
N MET A 23 13.56 2.95 0.44
CA MET A 23 12.41 2.50 1.24
C MET A 23 11.31 3.56 1.31
N LEU A 24 11.70 4.83 1.43
CA LEU A 24 10.79 5.96 1.38
C LEU A 24 10.05 6.07 0.04
N GLY A 25 10.78 5.90 -1.07
CA GLY A 25 10.20 5.89 -2.42
C GLY A 25 9.17 4.76 -2.60
N ILE A 26 9.50 3.54 -2.14
CA ILE A 26 8.60 2.39 -2.22
C ILE A 26 7.36 2.60 -1.35
N ALA A 27 7.51 3.13 -0.14
CA ALA A 27 6.39 3.43 0.74
C ALA A 27 5.47 4.51 0.14
N SER A 28 6.03 5.53 -0.50
CA SER A 28 5.27 6.57 -1.22
C SER A 28 4.50 5.98 -2.40
N LEU A 29 5.14 5.09 -3.17
CA LEU A 29 4.51 4.36 -4.27
C LEU A 29 3.38 3.46 -3.76
N ALA A 30 3.59 2.72 -2.66
CA ALA A 30 2.57 1.90 -2.05
C ALA A 30 1.33 2.71 -1.64
N LEU A 31 1.53 3.93 -1.07
CA LEU A 31 0.43 4.84 -0.73
C LEU A 31 -0.29 5.39 -1.97
N LEU A 32 0.44 5.71 -3.03
CA LEU A 32 -0.15 6.09 -4.31
C LEU A 32 -1.01 4.94 -4.86
N LEU A 33 -0.46 3.73 -4.91
CA LEU A 33 -1.15 2.55 -5.44
C LEU A 33 -2.29 2.05 -4.55
N SER A 34 -2.35 2.45 -3.28
CA SER A 34 -3.48 2.17 -2.39
C SER A 34 -4.72 3.00 -2.70
N THR A 35 -4.61 4.01 -3.55
CA THR A 35 -5.68 4.98 -3.86
C THR A 35 -6.97 4.34 -4.39
N PRO A 36 -6.98 3.33 -5.27
CA PRO A 36 -8.20 2.68 -5.72
C PRO A 36 -9.05 2.11 -4.57
N ALA A 37 -8.42 1.75 -3.44
CA ALA A 37 -9.12 1.26 -2.24
C ALA A 37 -9.64 2.38 -1.33
N GLN A 38 -9.20 3.62 -1.53
CA GLN A 38 -9.65 4.76 -0.73
C GLN A 38 -11.03 5.25 -1.20
N THR A 39 -11.79 5.87 -0.30
CA THR A 39 -13.15 6.36 -0.58
C THR A 39 -13.19 7.23 -1.82
N TYR A 40 -12.25 8.15 -1.97
CA TYR A 40 -12.15 9.03 -3.15
C TYR A 40 -11.67 8.29 -4.42
N GLY A 41 -10.92 7.20 -4.28
CA GLY A 41 -10.40 6.43 -5.42
C GLY A 41 -11.47 5.57 -6.09
N PHE A 42 -12.34 4.94 -5.30
CA PHE A 42 -13.40 4.10 -5.87
C PHE A 42 -14.69 4.86 -6.18
N SER A 43 -14.87 6.11 -5.70
CA SER A 43 -16.10 6.88 -5.88
C SER A 43 -16.52 7.02 -7.35
N VAL A 44 -15.56 7.12 -8.26
CA VAL A 44 -15.80 7.21 -9.72
C VAL A 44 -16.41 5.93 -10.33
N PHE A 45 -16.30 4.79 -9.63
CA PHE A 45 -16.87 3.52 -10.06
C PHE A 45 -18.33 3.32 -9.63
N ILE A 46 -18.83 4.11 -8.66
CA ILE A 46 -20.15 3.88 -8.05
C ILE A 46 -21.26 3.97 -9.10
N ASP A 47 -21.37 5.09 -9.82
CA ASP A 47 -22.47 5.31 -10.74
C ASP A 47 -22.52 4.30 -11.90
N PRO A 48 -21.39 3.97 -12.58
CA PRO A 48 -21.38 2.88 -13.57
C PRO A 48 -21.79 1.53 -12.99
N MET A 49 -21.37 1.22 -11.77
CA MET A 49 -21.73 -0.04 -11.09
C MET A 49 -23.22 -0.08 -10.73
N LEU A 50 -23.78 1.01 -10.15
CA LEU A 50 -25.20 1.11 -9.82
C LEU A 50 -26.07 0.88 -11.04
N THR A 51 -25.74 1.54 -12.15
CA THR A 51 -26.51 1.45 -13.41
C THR A 51 -26.48 0.04 -13.97
N GLN A 52 -25.33 -0.59 -14.06
CA GLN A 52 -25.18 -1.91 -14.69
C GLN A 52 -25.70 -3.06 -13.82
N LEU A 53 -25.49 -2.98 -12.49
CA LEU A 53 -25.89 -4.02 -11.54
C LEU A 53 -27.33 -3.83 -11.04
N ARG A 54 -27.99 -2.73 -11.39
CA ARG A 54 -29.33 -2.34 -10.91
C ARG A 54 -29.44 -2.33 -9.39
N LEU A 55 -28.36 -1.91 -8.71
CA LEU A 55 -28.31 -1.78 -7.26
C LEU A 55 -28.75 -0.39 -6.82
N SER A 56 -29.39 -0.29 -5.66
CA SER A 56 -29.71 1.01 -5.08
C SER A 56 -28.47 1.64 -4.41
N ARG A 57 -28.38 2.96 -4.43
CA ARG A 57 -27.30 3.69 -3.78
C ARG A 57 -27.26 3.41 -2.26
N SER A 58 -28.42 3.27 -1.63
CA SER A 58 -28.54 2.92 -0.20
C SER A 58 -27.95 1.55 0.11
N LEU A 59 -28.20 0.53 -0.74
CA LEU A 59 -27.62 -0.79 -0.60
C LEU A 59 -26.08 -0.75 -0.71
N VAL A 60 -25.55 -0.06 -1.70
CA VAL A 60 -24.08 0.08 -1.87
C VAL A 60 -23.47 0.81 -0.67
N SER A 61 -24.12 1.86 -0.15
CA SER A 61 -23.65 2.56 1.05
C SER A 61 -23.68 1.68 2.29
N ALA A 62 -24.73 0.87 2.47
CA ALA A 62 -24.83 -0.07 3.59
C ALA A 62 -23.74 -1.15 3.50
N VAL A 63 -23.55 -1.75 2.32
CA VAL A 63 -22.49 -2.74 2.06
C VAL A 63 -21.10 -2.15 2.33
N TYR A 64 -20.86 -0.92 1.87
CA TYR A 64 -19.61 -0.22 2.12
C TYR A 64 -19.38 0.06 3.62
N THR A 65 -20.41 0.43 4.36
CA THR A 65 -20.33 0.66 5.81
C THR A 65 -19.97 -0.62 6.53
N VAL A 66 -20.66 -1.72 6.24
CA VAL A 66 -20.37 -3.04 6.82
C VAL A 66 -18.95 -3.47 6.49
N ALA A 67 -18.53 -3.38 5.22
CA ALA A 67 -17.18 -3.69 4.78
C ALA A 67 -16.12 -2.87 5.53
N THR A 68 -16.39 -1.59 5.77
CA THR A 68 -15.47 -0.68 6.50
C THR A 68 -15.36 -1.10 7.96
N LEU A 69 -16.47 -1.44 8.63
CA LEU A 69 -16.46 -1.90 10.01
C LEU A 69 -15.70 -3.22 10.17
N VAL A 70 -15.96 -4.18 9.28
CA VAL A 70 -15.25 -5.47 9.27
C VAL A 70 -13.75 -5.26 9.03
N SER A 71 -13.39 -4.40 8.07
CA SER A 71 -11.99 -4.14 7.74
C SER A 71 -11.23 -3.40 8.84
N ALA A 72 -11.91 -2.66 9.71
CA ALA A 72 -11.27 -2.01 10.86
C ALA A 72 -10.64 -3.04 11.81
N GLY A 73 -11.24 -4.22 11.96
CA GLY A 73 -10.68 -5.32 12.73
C GLY A 73 -9.32 -5.83 12.21
N ALA A 74 -9.10 -5.78 10.89
CA ALA A 74 -7.85 -6.24 10.28
C ALA A 74 -6.62 -5.45 10.77
N VAL A 75 -6.79 -4.16 11.07
CA VAL A 75 -5.70 -3.29 11.54
C VAL A 75 -5.15 -3.74 12.89
N PHE A 76 -6.02 -4.20 13.80
CA PHE A 76 -5.59 -4.67 15.12
C PHE A 76 -4.74 -5.93 15.05
N LEU A 77 -4.99 -6.80 14.07
CA LEU A 77 -4.26 -8.05 13.89
C LEU A 77 -2.90 -7.86 13.23
N VAL A 78 -2.78 -6.83 12.39
CA VAL A 78 -1.61 -6.63 11.52
C VAL A 78 -0.36 -6.25 12.31
N GLY A 79 -0.46 -5.52 13.41
CA GLY A 79 0.70 -5.17 14.24
C GLY A 79 1.50 -6.42 14.64
N GLY A 80 0.82 -7.41 15.22
CA GLY A 80 1.47 -8.68 15.61
C GLY A 80 1.98 -9.51 14.43
N VAL A 81 1.37 -9.38 13.25
CA VAL A 81 1.85 -10.06 12.03
C VAL A 81 3.13 -9.40 11.51
N ILE A 82 3.21 -8.06 11.54
CA ILE A 82 4.42 -7.31 11.17
C ILE A 82 5.59 -7.69 12.09
N ASP A 83 5.34 -7.76 13.40
CA ASP A 83 6.38 -8.08 14.39
C ASP A 83 6.95 -9.51 14.18
N ARG A 84 6.12 -10.45 13.72
CA ARG A 84 6.52 -11.84 13.51
C ARG A 84 7.18 -12.09 12.14
N HIS A 85 6.68 -11.47 11.08
CA HIS A 85 7.08 -11.78 9.70
C HIS A 85 7.89 -10.67 9.02
N GLY A 86 7.97 -9.49 9.63
CA GLY A 86 8.64 -8.32 9.09
C GLY A 86 7.83 -7.57 8.02
N HIS A 87 8.24 -6.33 7.75
CA HIS A 87 7.54 -5.44 6.82
C HIS A 87 7.55 -5.93 5.37
N ARG A 88 8.65 -6.56 4.92
CA ARG A 88 8.81 -7.09 3.57
C ARG A 88 7.75 -8.14 3.23
N ALA A 89 7.62 -9.17 4.05
CA ALA A 89 6.69 -10.27 3.83
C ALA A 89 5.24 -9.77 3.94
N VAL A 90 4.94 -8.93 4.95
CA VAL A 90 3.59 -8.41 5.17
C VAL A 90 3.18 -7.46 4.05
N MET A 91 4.09 -6.59 3.56
CA MET A 91 3.81 -5.71 2.43
C MET A 91 3.51 -6.51 1.16
N ALA A 92 4.33 -7.53 0.85
CA ALA A 92 4.14 -8.37 -0.32
C ALA A 92 2.83 -9.17 -0.25
N ALA A 93 2.57 -9.85 0.89
CA ALA A 93 1.35 -10.61 1.09
C ALA A 93 0.09 -9.72 1.03
N THR A 94 0.12 -8.58 1.71
CA THR A 94 -0.99 -7.61 1.68
C THR A 94 -1.24 -7.09 0.27
N THR A 95 -0.18 -6.77 -0.47
CA THR A 95 -0.30 -6.32 -1.86
C THR A 95 -0.88 -7.42 -2.75
N ALA A 96 -0.46 -8.68 -2.58
CA ALA A 96 -1.01 -9.81 -3.33
C ALA A 96 -2.51 -10.00 -3.06
N VAL A 97 -2.94 -9.95 -1.80
CA VAL A 97 -4.37 -10.02 -1.46
C VAL A 97 -5.12 -8.80 -1.97
N TYR A 98 -4.50 -7.61 -1.98
CA TYR A 98 -5.08 -6.42 -2.55
C TYR A 98 -5.29 -6.53 -4.07
N VAL A 99 -4.35 -7.14 -4.80
CA VAL A 99 -4.53 -7.46 -6.23
C VAL A 99 -5.73 -8.37 -6.43
N VAL A 100 -5.88 -9.42 -5.63
CA VAL A 100 -7.07 -10.29 -5.66
C VAL A 100 -8.36 -9.48 -5.40
N ALA A 101 -8.34 -8.57 -4.42
CA ALA A 101 -9.49 -7.70 -4.14
C ALA A 101 -9.90 -6.85 -5.35
N LEU A 102 -8.92 -6.27 -6.07
CA LEU A 102 -9.15 -5.48 -7.29
C LEU A 102 -9.75 -6.34 -8.43
N VAL A 103 -9.26 -7.58 -8.59
CA VAL A 103 -9.81 -8.53 -9.57
C VAL A 103 -11.26 -8.90 -9.20
N VAL A 104 -11.53 -9.18 -7.92
CA VAL A 104 -12.89 -9.45 -7.41
C VAL A 104 -13.82 -8.26 -7.68
N MET A 105 -13.35 -7.02 -7.49
CA MET A 105 -14.14 -5.82 -7.82
C MET A 105 -14.48 -5.74 -9.29
N GLY A 106 -13.60 -6.14 -10.20
CA GLY A 106 -13.88 -6.24 -11.63
C GLY A 106 -14.86 -7.37 -12.01
N ALA A 107 -15.05 -8.35 -11.14
CA ALA A 107 -15.93 -9.49 -11.33
C ALA A 107 -17.27 -9.39 -10.55
N VAL A 108 -17.53 -8.25 -9.89
CA VAL A 108 -18.77 -8.06 -9.09
C VAL A 108 -20.01 -8.24 -9.96
N GLY A 109 -20.92 -9.14 -9.49
CA GLY A 109 -22.20 -9.43 -10.12
C GLY A 109 -23.41 -9.18 -9.23
N GLY A 110 -23.23 -8.84 -7.95
CA GLY A 110 -24.32 -8.60 -7.01
C GLY A 110 -23.85 -8.16 -5.63
N ALA A 111 -24.78 -8.01 -4.69
CA ALA A 111 -24.52 -7.44 -3.37
C ALA A 111 -23.49 -8.23 -2.54
N TRP A 112 -23.51 -9.56 -2.58
CA TRP A 112 -22.59 -10.41 -1.83
C TRP A 112 -21.16 -10.33 -2.35
N THR A 113 -20.98 -10.37 -3.67
CA THR A 113 -19.66 -10.21 -4.28
C THR A 113 -19.12 -8.80 -4.09
N LEU A 114 -20.01 -7.80 -4.03
CA LEU A 114 -19.67 -6.43 -3.72
C LEU A 114 -19.20 -6.29 -2.26
N LEU A 115 -19.89 -6.93 -1.30
CA LEU A 115 -19.50 -6.94 0.11
C LEU A 115 -18.11 -7.57 0.27
N LEU A 116 -17.88 -8.73 -0.34
CA LEU A 116 -16.58 -9.39 -0.31
C LEU A 116 -15.50 -8.49 -0.91
N GLY A 117 -15.74 -7.95 -2.11
CA GLY A 117 -14.81 -7.05 -2.80
C GLY A 117 -14.46 -5.81 -1.98
N PHE A 118 -15.45 -5.11 -1.43
CA PHE A 118 -15.20 -3.95 -0.57
C PHE A 118 -14.49 -4.32 0.73
N THR A 119 -14.83 -5.44 1.35
CA THR A 119 -14.17 -5.88 2.59
C THR A 119 -12.68 -6.13 2.33
N LEU A 120 -12.34 -6.90 1.30
CA LEU A 120 -10.96 -7.16 0.93
C LEU A 120 -10.22 -5.87 0.53
N LEU A 121 -10.86 -5.05 -0.30
CA LEU A 121 -10.30 -3.78 -0.79
C LEU A 121 -9.96 -2.84 0.37
N ARG A 122 -10.90 -2.66 1.30
CA ARG A 122 -10.74 -1.80 2.48
C ARG A 122 -9.72 -2.33 3.46
N ALA A 123 -9.79 -3.63 3.77
CA ALA A 123 -8.86 -4.25 4.72
C ALA A 123 -7.41 -4.17 4.20
N THR A 124 -7.18 -4.54 2.94
CA THR A 124 -5.82 -4.62 2.40
C THR A 124 -5.30 -3.28 1.90
N GLY A 125 -5.92 -2.69 0.87
CA GLY A 125 -5.42 -1.49 0.21
C GLY A 125 -5.55 -0.23 1.07
N ALA A 126 -6.74 0.03 1.64
CA ALA A 126 -6.97 1.25 2.39
C ALA A 126 -6.34 1.24 3.79
N SER A 127 -6.33 0.09 4.47
CA SER A 127 -5.93 -0.01 5.88
C SER A 127 -4.52 -0.60 6.02
N VAL A 128 -4.36 -1.90 5.75
CA VAL A 128 -3.13 -2.64 6.08
C VAL A 128 -1.93 -2.14 5.28
N LEU A 129 -2.04 -1.99 3.96
CA LEU A 129 -0.94 -1.52 3.12
C LEU A 129 -0.48 -0.10 3.54
N THR A 130 -1.43 0.77 3.87
CA THR A 130 -1.15 2.12 4.36
C THR A 130 -0.41 2.09 5.70
N LEU A 131 -0.82 1.21 6.62
CA LEU A 131 -0.16 1.05 7.92
C LEU A 131 1.26 0.53 7.75
N VAL A 132 1.44 -0.57 6.99
CA VAL A 132 2.75 -1.19 6.73
C VAL A 132 3.72 -0.21 6.11
N ALA A 133 3.29 0.56 5.09
CA ALA A 133 4.14 1.55 4.43
C ALA A 133 4.62 2.64 5.40
N ARG A 134 3.74 3.15 6.27
CA ARG A 134 4.09 4.20 7.24
C ARG A 134 4.97 3.69 8.37
N THR A 135 4.66 2.53 8.93
CA THR A 135 5.46 1.92 10.01
C THR A 135 6.84 1.51 9.51
N HIS A 136 6.92 1.02 8.28
CA HIS A 136 8.21 0.70 7.66
C HIS A 136 9.14 1.90 7.58
N VAL A 137 8.66 3.03 7.05
CA VAL A 137 9.47 4.26 6.96
C VAL A 137 9.88 4.77 8.35
N ALA A 138 9.00 4.62 9.34
CA ALA A 138 9.30 5.06 10.70
C ALA A 138 10.46 4.29 11.36
N GLN A 139 10.84 3.11 10.87
CA GLN A 139 12.00 2.35 11.32
C GLN A 139 13.32 2.84 10.70
N TRP A 140 13.26 3.38 9.50
CA TRP A 140 14.44 3.88 8.77
C TRP A 140 14.81 5.31 9.15
N PHE A 141 13.82 6.11 9.55
CA PHE A 141 13.99 7.53 9.86
C PHE A 141 13.59 7.81 11.31
N VAL A 142 14.58 8.07 12.17
CA VAL A 142 14.39 8.43 13.59
C VAL A 142 14.50 9.94 13.77
N ARG A 143 15.58 10.55 13.33
CA ARG A 143 15.83 12.01 13.47
C ARG A 143 14.98 12.85 12.52
N ARG A 144 14.78 12.36 11.28
CA ARG A 144 14.01 13.04 10.23
C ARG A 144 12.63 12.44 10.00
N ARG A 145 12.10 11.73 11.00
CA ARG A 145 10.82 11.00 10.92
C ARG A 145 9.68 11.85 10.40
N GLY A 146 9.52 13.10 10.88
CA GLY A 146 8.47 14.01 10.41
C GLY A 146 8.55 14.31 8.91
N ARG A 147 9.77 14.59 8.41
CA ARG A 147 10.01 14.83 6.97
C ARG A 147 9.75 13.58 6.14
N ALA A 148 10.21 12.43 6.60
CA ALA A 148 9.99 11.17 5.90
C ALA A 148 8.50 10.83 5.79
N VAL A 149 7.74 10.96 6.87
CA VAL A 149 6.27 10.77 6.86
C VAL A 149 5.58 11.77 5.93
N SER A 150 6.03 13.03 5.89
CA SER A 150 5.49 14.04 4.96
C SER A 150 5.72 13.63 3.50
N VAL A 151 6.91 13.14 3.15
CA VAL A 151 7.21 12.66 1.79
C VAL A 151 6.36 11.44 1.43
N VAL A 152 6.19 10.49 2.35
CA VAL A 152 5.29 9.34 2.13
C VAL A 152 3.85 9.81 1.85
N ASN A 153 3.38 10.82 2.58
CA ASN A 153 2.05 11.39 2.36
C ASN A 153 1.92 12.10 1.01
N LEU A 154 3.02 12.61 0.41
CA LEU A 154 2.98 13.11 -0.97
C LEU A 154 2.55 12.03 -1.96
N GLY A 155 2.99 10.77 -1.78
CA GLY A 155 2.50 9.64 -2.58
C GLY A 155 0.98 9.51 -2.51
N LYS A 156 0.40 9.65 -1.32
CA LYS A 156 -1.06 9.65 -1.14
C LYS A 156 -1.74 10.84 -1.82
N MET A 157 -1.16 12.04 -1.73
CA MET A 157 -1.69 13.25 -2.38
C MET A 157 -1.64 13.14 -3.91
N LEU A 158 -0.54 12.62 -4.45
CA LEU A 158 -0.43 12.32 -5.88
C LEU A 158 -1.47 11.29 -6.31
N GLY A 159 -1.68 10.25 -5.50
CA GLY A 159 -2.74 9.28 -5.74
C GLY A 159 -4.12 9.93 -5.80
N LEU A 160 -4.45 10.80 -4.84
CA LEU A 160 -5.71 11.54 -4.81
C LEU A 160 -5.90 12.42 -6.06
N ALA A 161 -4.83 13.06 -6.53
CA ALA A 161 -4.90 13.95 -7.69
C ALA A 161 -4.96 13.20 -9.03
N LEU A 162 -4.26 12.08 -9.17
CA LEU A 162 -4.05 11.40 -10.45
C LEU A 162 -4.97 10.19 -10.67
N VAL A 163 -5.22 9.38 -9.62
CA VAL A 163 -5.91 8.09 -9.79
C VAL A 163 -7.40 8.24 -10.10
N PRO A 164 -8.19 9.12 -9.46
CA PRO A 164 -9.60 9.27 -9.81
C PRO A 164 -9.82 9.73 -11.26
N PRO A 165 -9.15 10.78 -11.79
CA PRO A 165 -9.33 11.16 -13.18
C PRO A 165 -8.81 10.09 -14.16
N ALA A 166 -7.70 9.40 -13.85
CA ALA A 166 -7.22 8.30 -14.67
C ALA A 166 -8.24 7.14 -14.72
N ASN A 167 -8.82 6.78 -13.57
CA ASN A 167 -9.87 5.77 -13.51
C ASN A 167 -11.14 6.21 -14.26
N ALA A 168 -11.54 7.48 -14.16
CA ALA A 168 -12.67 8.00 -14.92
C ALA A 168 -12.45 7.86 -16.44
N ALA A 169 -11.24 8.19 -16.93
CA ALA A 169 -10.86 7.99 -18.32
C ALA A 169 -10.85 6.52 -18.73
N LEU A 170 -10.31 5.63 -17.90
CA LEU A 170 -10.33 4.18 -18.13
C LEU A 170 -11.78 3.65 -18.19
N ILE A 171 -12.64 4.07 -17.28
CA ILE A 171 -14.06 3.65 -17.27
C ILE A 171 -14.76 4.06 -18.55
N GLN A 172 -14.49 5.25 -19.07
CA GLN A 172 -15.06 5.72 -20.35
C GLN A 172 -14.54 4.93 -21.55
N ALA A 173 -13.25 4.56 -21.54
CA ALA A 173 -12.61 3.89 -22.66
C ALA A 173 -12.91 2.39 -22.73
N ILE A 174 -12.86 1.68 -21.59
CA ILE A 174 -12.90 0.21 -21.53
C ILE A 174 -13.95 -0.34 -20.55
N GLY A 175 -14.70 0.51 -19.89
CA GLY A 175 -15.68 0.13 -18.88
C GLY A 175 -15.09 -0.10 -17.48
N TRP A 176 -15.96 -0.07 -16.48
CA TRP A 176 -15.52 -0.12 -15.07
C TRP A 176 -14.91 -1.47 -14.65
N ARG A 177 -15.34 -2.59 -15.25
CA ARG A 177 -14.79 -3.91 -14.93
C ARG A 177 -13.33 -4.04 -15.33
N ASP A 178 -13.02 -3.61 -16.55
CA ASP A 178 -11.65 -3.67 -17.06
C ASP A 178 -10.78 -2.59 -16.46
N ALA A 179 -11.33 -1.43 -16.08
CA ALA A 179 -10.62 -0.44 -15.29
C ALA A 179 -10.15 -1.01 -13.93
N TRP A 180 -10.94 -1.83 -13.23
CA TRP A 180 -10.49 -2.55 -12.03
C TRP A 180 -9.37 -3.54 -12.33
N ARG A 181 -9.45 -4.28 -13.44
CA ARG A 181 -8.39 -5.21 -13.86
C ARG A 181 -7.07 -4.48 -14.17
N VAL A 182 -7.14 -3.33 -14.83
CA VAL A 182 -5.96 -2.49 -15.07
C VAL A 182 -5.36 -2.03 -13.75
N ASN A 183 -6.16 -1.57 -12.78
CA ASN A 183 -5.65 -1.23 -11.45
C ASN A 183 -4.99 -2.46 -10.79
N ALA A 184 -5.55 -3.66 -10.93
CA ALA A 184 -4.96 -4.89 -10.40
C ALA A 184 -3.59 -5.17 -11.02
N LEU A 185 -3.43 -5.02 -12.35
CA LEU A 185 -2.15 -5.21 -13.03
C LEU A 185 -1.10 -4.19 -12.57
N VAL A 186 -1.48 -2.92 -12.45
CA VAL A 186 -0.57 -1.87 -11.97
C VAL A 186 -0.13 -2.12 -10.53
N VAL A 187 -1.06 -2.48 -9.64
CA VAL A 187 -0.74 -2.81 -8.23
C VAL A 187 0.09 -4.08 -8.13
N ALA A 188 -0.11 -5.07 -9.02
CA ALA A 188 0.65 -6.31 -9.01
C ALA A 188 2.16 -6.08 -9.18
N LEU A 189 2.58 -5.00 -9.86
CA LEU A 189 3.99 -4.63 -9.99
C LEU A 189 4.65 -4.31 -8.64
N LEU A 190 3.87 -3.93 -7.63
CA LEU A 190 4.40 -3.68 -6.29
C LEU A 190 4.81 -4.97 -5.56
N VAL A 191 4.26 -6.13 -5.93
CA VAL A 191 4.59 -7.41 -5.29
C VAL A 191 6.08 -7.77 -5.47
N PRO A 192 6.61 -7.85 -6.70
CA PRO A 192 8.04 -8.13 -6.88
C PRO A 192 8.92 -7.01 -6.31
N VAL A 193 8.50 -5.74 -6.36
CA VAL A 193 9.23 -4.64 -5.73
C VAL A 193 9.31 -4.85 -4.22
N ALA A 194 8.22 -5.22 -3.56
CA ALA A 194 8.21 -5.52 -2.14
C ALA A 194 9.11 -6.72 -1.79
N LEU A 195 9.08 -7.78 -2.59
CA LEU A 195 9.87 -8.99 -2.35
C LEU A 195 11.37 -8.83 -2.63
N LEU A 196 11.75 -8.03 -3.61
CA LEU A 196 13.14 -7.95 -4.05
C LEU A 196 13.90 -6.77 -3.42
N ILE A 197 13.23 -5.64 -3.22
CA ILE A 197 13.88 -4.38 -2.84
C ILE A 197 13.63 -4.02 -1.37
N VAL A 198 12.43 -4.30 -0.83
CA VAL A 198 12.13 -3.95 0.57
C VAL A 198 13.03 -4.72 1.52
N ARG A 199 13.64 -4.03 2.48
CA ARG A 199 14.43 -4.59 3.58
C ARG A 199 13.69 -4.34 4.89
N ASN A 200 13.71 -5.31 5.79
CA ASN A 200 12.93 -5.19 7.04
C ASN A 200 13.49 -4.10 7.95
N ARG A 201 14.80 -4.07 8.13
CA ARG A 201 15.48 -3.13 9.05
C ARG A 201 16.75 -2.56 8.41
N PRO A 202 17.20 -1.36 8.85
CA PRO A 202 18.48 -0.82 8.42
C PRO A 202 19.65 -1.75 8.74
N GLU A 203 19.60 -2.42 9.89
CA GLU A 203 20.65 -3.34 10.36
C GLU A 203 20.84 -4.53 9.42
N ASP A 204 19.81 -4.98 8.72
CA ASP A 204 19.86 -6.09 7.75
C ASP A 204 20.80 -5.79 6.56
N VAL A 205 21.13 -4.51 6.35
CA VAL A 205 22.03 -4.04 5.29
C VAL A 205 23.26 -3.32 5.84
N GLY A 206 23.54 -3.50 7.15
CA GLY A 206 24.70 -2.89 7.82
C GLY A 206 24.60 -1.37 7.96
N GLN A 207 23.40 -0.80 7.97
CA GLN A 207 23.14 0.61 8.14
C GLN A 207 22.45 0.87 9.49
N PHE A 208 22.51 2.11 9.95
CA PHE A 208 21.77 2.58 11.12
C PHE A 208 20.66 3.53 10.68
N PRO A 209 19.57 3.64 11.46
CA PRO A 209 18.56 4.68 11.24
C PRO A 209 19.21 6.07 11.24
N ASP A 210 18.66 7.02 10.51
CA ASP A 210 19.20 8.39 10.39
C ASP A 210 19.23 9.18 11.69
#